data_debb4a5073952d6fbb19794c89fe43c5
#
_entry.id   debb4a5073952d6fbb19794c89fe43c5
#
_cell.length_a   1.000
_cell.length_b   1.000
_cell.length_c   1.000
_cell.angle_alpha   90.00
_cell.angle_beta   90.00
_cell.angle_gamma   90.00
#
_symmetry.space_group_name_H-M   'P 1'
#
loop_
_entity.id
_entity.type
_entity.pdbx_description
1 polymer ?
#
loop_
_entity_poly.entity_id
_entity_poly.type
_entity_poly.pdbx_seq_one_letter_code
_entity_poly.pdbx_strand_id
1 'polypeptide(L)'
;MSGLESDTIGGFNSLIKKQKKEEGDALVSVVFFNDNQDVVLDRVDINKVKELTEDDYVCMSCTALLNAVGESIKHIRNIHKYARKEDIPEKTVFVIMTDGLENASEKYRYHDVKILIERAKEESNWEFLFLGANIDAIGEAKNLGIEEDYAVEFCCDEKGIELNYEAVSDAVKMMRCCDEKLSGDWKRNIEKDLKNRK
;
A
#
# COMPACT_ATOMS: atom_id res chain seq x y z
N MET A 1 8.45 -8.47 7.83
CA MET A 1 7.39 -9.48 8.10
C MET A 1 7.96 -10.91 8.07
N SER A 2 9.15 -11.07 8.66
CA SER A 2 9.83 -12.38 8.74
C SER A 2 9.00 -13.36 9.60
N GLY A 3 8.79 -14.59 9.09
CA GLY A 3 7.95 -15.61 9.71
C GLY A 3 6.44 -15.47 9.42
N LEU A 4 6.04 -14.48 8.62
CA LEU A 4 4.67 -14.21 8.18
C LEU A 4 4.56 -14.16 6.65
N GLU A 5 5.50 -14.79 5.97
CA GLU A 5 5.57 -14.78 4.50
C GLU A 5 4.32 -15.40 3.89
N SER A 6 3.91 -16.59 4.39
CA SER A 6 2.72 -17.29 3.92
C SER A 6 1.43 -16.48 4.18
N ASP A 7 1.34 -15.81 5.34
CA ASP A 7 0.16 -15.00 5.71
C ASP A 7 0.08 -13.76 4.83
N THR A 8 1.23 -13.13 4.53
CA THR A 8 1.33 -11.98 3.64
C THR A 8 0.92 -12.34 2.21
N ILE A 9 1.41 -13.45 1.69
CA ILE A 9 1.06 -13.96 0.36
C ILE A 9 -0.43 -14.35 0.30
N GLY A 10 -0.91 -15.09 1.29
CA GLY A 10 -2.31 -15.50 1.40
C GLY A 10 -3.26 -14.31 1.49
N GLY A 11 -2.90 -13.30 2.28
CA GLY A 11 -3.65 -12.06 2.40
C GLY A 11 -3.70 -11.27 1.10
N PHE A 12 -2.57 -11.11 0.40
CA PHE A 12 -2.51 -10.47 -0.91
C PHE A 12 -3.38 -11.22 -1.93
N ASN A 13 -3.23 -12.53 -2.04
CA ASN A 13 -4.01 -13.35 -2.98
C ASN A 13 -5.51 -13.26 -2.70
N SER A 14 -5.91 -13.23 -1.43
CA SER A 14 -7.30 -13.02 -1.01
C SER A 14 -7.82 -11.64 -1.42
N LEU A 15 -7.02 -10.57 -1.21
CA LEU A 15 -7.34 -9.21 -1.65
C LEU A 15 -7.57 -9.17 -3.15
N ILE A 16 -6.64 -9.68 -3.95
CA ILE A 16 -6.78 -9.71 -5.42
C ILE A 16 -8.03 -10.48 -5.84
N LYS A 17 -8.30 -11.63 -5.23
CA LYS A 17 -9.49 -12.45 -5.51
C LYS A 17 -10.80 -11.71 -5.20
N LYS A 18 -10.83 -10.91 -4.13
CA LYS A 18 -11.97 -10.06 -3.79
C LYS A 18 -12.12 -8.93 -4.81
N GLN A 19 -11.03 -8.23 -5.13
CA GLN A 19 -11.03 -7.10 -6.05
C GLN A 19 -11.37 -7.49 -7.51
N LYS A 20 -11.07 -8.72 -7.93
CA LYS A 20 -11.50 -9.27 -9.25
C LYS A 20 -13.03 -9.41 -9.40
N LYS A 21 -13.77 -9.41 -8.28
CA LYS A 21 -15.24 -9.50 -8.29
C LYS A 21 -15.92 -8.15 -8.33
N GLU A 22 -15.18 -7.08 -8.10
CA GLU A 22 -15.73 -5.72 -8.15
C GLU A 22 -15.83 -5.25 -9.61
N GLU A 23 -16.83 -4.43 -9.88
CA GLU A 23 -17.05 -3.85 -11.21
C GLU A 23 -15.93 -2.87 -11.59
N GLY A 24 -15.74 -2.69 -12.90
CA GLY A 24 -14.77 -1.77 -13.48
C GLY A 24 -13.37 -2.35 -13.64
N ASP A 25 -12.61 -1.73 -14.53
CA ASP A 25 -11.22 -2.11 -14.82
C ASP A 25 -10.29 -1.69 -13.68
N ALA A 26 -9.24 -2.48 -13.45
CA ALA A 26 -8.19 -2.12 -12.52
C ALA A 26 -6.82 -2.63 -12.99
N LEU A 27 -5.80 -1.83 -12.76
CA LEU A 27 -4.40 -2.19 -12.96
C LEU A 27 -3.72 -2.36 -11.61
N VAL A 28 -2.93 -3.40 -11.47
CA VAL A 28 -2.23 -3.74 -10.22
C VAL A 28 -0.73 -3.61 -10.42
N SER A 29 -0.08 -2.86 -9.55
CA SER A 29 1.37 -2.86 -9.39
C SER A 29 1.72 -3.38 -8.00
N VAL A 30 2.78 -4.18 -7.89
CA VAL A 30 3.30 -4.70 -6.62
C VAL A 30 4.80 -4.48 -6.59
N VAL A 31 5.24 -3.84 -5.53
CA VAL A 31 6.65 -3.58 -5.26
C VAL A 31 7.00 -4.16 -3.89
N PHE A 32 7.91 -5.11 -3.86
CA PHE A 32 8.54 -5.55 -2.62
C PHE A 32 9.80 -4.73 -2.39
N PHE A 33 10.07 -4.41 -1.15
CA PHE A 33 11.24 -3.61 -0.80
C PHE A 33 11.90 -4.08 0.49
N ASN A 34 13.20 -3.99 0.50
CA ASN A 34 14.11 -4.19 1.63
C ASN A 34 15.19 -3.08 1.57
N ASP A 35 16.47 -3.39 1.38
CA ASP A 35 17.51 -2.46 0.95
C ASP A 35 17.44 -2.13 -0.56
N ASN A 36 16.81 -3.01 -1.33
CA ASN A 36 16.49 -2.86 -2.74
C ASN A 36 14.97 -2.84 -2.94
N GLN A 37 14.54 -2.63 -4.17
CA GLN A 37 13.14 -2.77 -4.54
C GLN A 37 13.00 -3.72 -5.73
N ASP A 38 11.99 -4.60 -5.64
CA ASP A 38 11.65 -5.54 -6.69
C ASP A 38 10.23 -5.26 -7.19
N VAL A 39 10.10 -4.85 -8.45
CA VAL A 39 8.81 -4.65 -9.11
C VAL A 39 8.29 -5.99 -9.60
N VAL A 40 7.42 -6.62 -8.82
CA VAL A 40 6.86 -7.95 -9.12
C VAL A 40 5.73 -7.86 -10.14
N LEU A 41 4.89 -6.84 -10.02
CA LEU A 41 3.84 -6.53 -10.98
C LEU A 41 3.94 -5.04 -11.34
N ASP A 42 3.80 -4.72 -12.63
CA ASP A 42 3.76 -3.34 -13.12
C ASP A 42 2.54 -3.13 -14.02
N ARG A 43 1.50 -2.51 -13.47
CA ARG A 43 0.25 -2.16 -14.14
C ARG A 43 -0.40 -3.35 -14.87
N VAL A 44 -0.41 -4.49 -14.24
CA VAL A 44 -1.04 -5.70 -14.78
C VAL A 44 -2.57 -5.60 -14.62
N ASP A 45 -3.32 -5.88 -15.69
CA ASP A 45 -4.77 -6.03 -15.61
C ASP A 45 -5.13 -7.01 -14.49
N ILE A 46 -5.99 -6.58 -13.57
CA ILE A 46 -6.31 -7.34 -12.36
C ILE A 46 -6.77 -8.76 -12.68
N ASN A 47 -7.48 -8.97 -13.79
CA ASN A 47 -7.95 -10.28 -14.20
C ASN A 47 -6.81 -11.21 -14.64
N LYS A 48 -5.65 -10.65 -15.01
CA LYS A 48 -4.44 -11.38 -15.41
C LYS A 48 -3.46 -11.59 -14.28
N VAL A 49 -3.66 -10.95 -13.12
CA VAL A 49 -2.80 -11.15 -11.94
C VAL A 49 -2.89 -12.61 -11.52
N LYS A 50 -1.73 -13.26 -11.44
CA LYS A 50 -1.59 -14.62 -10.89
C LYS A 50 -1.43 -14.55 -9.38
N GLU A 51 -1.74 -15.65 -8.70
CA GLU A 51 -1.45 -15.77 -7.27
C GLU A 51 0.07 -15.70 -7.05
N LEU A 52 0.47 -14.96 -6.01
CA LEU A 52 1.85 -14.98 -5.53
C LEU A 52 2.11 -16.31 -4.81
N THR A 53 3.36 -16.75 -4.89
CA THR A 53 3.87 -17.95 -4.24
C THR A 53 5.00 -17.61 -3.27
N GLU A 54 5.47 -18.58 -2.50
CA GLU A 54 6.60 -18.38 -1.58
C GLU A 54 7.89 -18.01 -2.30
N ASP A 55 8.02 -18.37 -3.58
CA ASP A 55 9.18 -18.00 -4.39
C ASP A 55 9.19 -16.51 -4.78
N ASP A 56 8.03 -15.84 -4.72
CA ASP A 56 7.89 -14.44 -5.13
C ASP A 56 8.18 -13.45 -4.00
N TYR A 57 8.18 -13.89 -2.73
CA TYR A 57 8.30 -13.01 -1.57
C TYR A 57 9.38 -13.44 -0.58
N VAL A 58 10.45 -12.66 -0.49
CA VAL A 58 11.57 -12.91 0.42
C VAL A 58 11.72 -11.75 1.39
N CYS A 59 11.62 -12.02 2.70
CA CYS A 59 11.88 -11.04 3.74
C CYS A 59 13.37 -10.85 4.00
N MET A 60 13.79 -9.59 4.13
CA MET A 60 15.15 -9.20 4.55
C MET A 60 15.09 -8.18 5.69
N SER A 61 16.23 -7.88 6.31
CA SER A 61 16.32 -7.10 7.54
C SER A 61 16.37 -5.58 7.36
N CYS A 62 16.42 -5.07 6.12
CA CYS A 62 16.49 -3.64 5.82
C CYS A 62 15.15 -3.11 5.29
N THR A 63 14.94 -1.78 5.44
CA THR A 63 13.68 -1.13 5.06
C THR A 63 13.99 0.19 4.37
N ALA A 64 14.17 0.17 3.03
CA ALA A 64 14.35 1.38 2.20
C ALA A 64 12.99 1.92 1.72
N LEU A 65 12.10 2.23 2.67
CA LEU A 65 10.73 2.68 2.44
C LEU A 65 10.65 3.93 1.57
N LEU A 66 11.49 4.93 1.85
CA LEU A 66 11.45 6.21 1.14
C LEU A 66 11.87 6.04 -0.33
N ASN A 67 12.86 5.18 -0.59
CA ASN A 67 13.26 4.85 -1.95
C ASN A 67 12.11 4.15 -2.70
N ALA A 68 11.52 3.12 -2.11
CA ALA A 68 10.44 2.36 -2.73
C ALA A 68 9.22 3.23 -3.06
N VAL A 69 8.76 4.03 -2.10
CA VAL A 69 7.61 4.93 -2.30
C VAL A 69 7.93 6.02 -3.31
N GLY A 70 9.09 6.70 -3.18
CA GLY A 70 9.48 7.78 -4.07
C GLY A 70 9.65 7.34 -5.52
N GLU A 71 10.28 6.19 -5.76
CA GLU A 71 10.45 5.64 -7.09
C GLU A 71 9.13 5.17 -7.70
N SER A 72 8.29 4.48 -6.93
CA SER A 72 6.98 4.02 -7.38
C SER A 72 6.08 5.19 -7.81
N ILE A 73 6.03 6.27 -7.01
CA ILE A 73 5.27 7.47 -7.37
C ILE A 73 5.80 8.08 -8.67
N LYS A 74 7.11 8.26 -8.79
CA LYS A 74 7.70 8.83 -10.01
C LYS A 74 7.47 7.96 -11.24
N HIS A 75 7.57 6.64 -11.07
CA HIS A 75 7.33 5.68 -12.14
C HIS A 75 5.91 5.81 -12.69
N ILE A 76 4.90 5.70 -11.85
CA ILE A 76 3.50 5.78 -12.27
C ILE A 76 3.15 7.18 -12.79
N ARG A 77 3.61 8.26 -12.15
CA ARG A 77 3.40 9.63 -12.67
C ARG A 77 4.02 9.83 -14.05
N ASN A 78 5.20 9.26 -14.29
CA ASN A 78 5.85 9.35 -15.59
C ASN A 78 5.05 8.59 -16.66
N ILE A 79 4.51 7.43 -16.33
CA ILE A 79 3.63 6.69 -17.23
C ILE A 79 2.37 7.52 -17.54
N HIS A 80 1.68 8.03 -16.53
CA HIS A 80 0.47 8.84 -16.73
C HIS A 80 0.73 10.09 -17.57
N LYS A 81 1.90 10.70 -17.42
CA LYS A 81 2.29 11.91 -18.20
C LYS A 81 2.33 11.65 -19.71
N TYR A 82 2.70 10.44 -20.14
CA TYR A 82 2.86 10.09 -21.55
C TYR A 82 1.75 9.16 -22.08
N ALA A 83 0.86 8.71 -21.22
CA ALA A 83 -0.31 7.91 -21.60
C ALA A 83 -1.38 8.79 -22.27
N ARG A 84 -2.22 8.17 -23.09
CA ARG A 84 -3.44 8.83 -23.57
C ARG A 84 -4.40 9.03 -22.40
N LYS A 85 -5.25 10.05 -22.44
CA LYS A 85 -6.18 10.37 -21.34
C LYS A 85 -7.09 9.20 -20.98
N GLU A 86 -7.56 8.47 -22.00
CA GLU A 86 -8.41 7.28 -21.82
C GLU A 86 -7.70 6.08 -21.18
N ASP A 87 -6.36 6.07 -21.18
CA ASP A 87 -5.55 5.00 -20.60
C ASP A 87 -5.09 5.33 -19.15
N ILE A 88 -5.39 6.54 -18.67
CA ILE A 88 -5.06 6.97 -17.31
C ILE A 88 -6.19 6.56 -16.38
N PRO A 89 -5.92 5.77 -15.32
CA PRO A 89 -6.94 5.45 -14.32
C PRO A 89 -7.52 6.71 -13.68
N GLU A 90 -8.83 6.74 -13.48
CA GLU A 90 -9.51 7.85 -12.79
C GLU A 90 -9.04 8.01 -11.34
N LYS A 91 -8.67 6.90 -10.70
CA LYS A 91 -8.14 6.86 -9.33
C LYS A 91 -6.89 6.00 -9.27
N THR A 92 -5.96 6.40 -8.41
CA THR A 92 -4.77 5.61 -8.07
C THR A 92 -4.66 5.50 -6.57
N VAL A 93 -4.62 4.29 -6.06
CA VAL A 93 -4.51 4.01 -4.62
C VAL A 93 -3.15 3.38 -4.35
N PHE A 94 -2.35 4.01 -3.49
CA PHE A 94 -1.11 3.45 -2.96
C PHE A 94 -1.38 2.85 -1.58
N VAL A 95 -1.06 1.58 -1.43
CA VAL A 95 -1.09 0.90 -0.13
C VAL A 95 0.35 0.63 0.29
N ILE A 96 0.78 1.23 1.38
CA ILE A 96 2.11 1.09 1.95
C ILE A 96 1.97 0.23 3.19
N MET A 97 2.61 -0.94 3.21
CA MET A 97 2.59 -1.86 4.36
C MET A 97 4.02 -2.17 4.79
N THR A 98 4.35 -1.93 6.06
CA THR A 98 5.69 -2.16 6.60
C THR A 98 5.63 -2.65 8.05
N ASP A 99 6.60 -3.46 8.46
CA ASP A 99 6.79 -3.93 9.84
C ASP A 99 8.04 -3.36 10.51
N GLY A 100 8.68 -2.39 9.85
CA GLY A 100 9.90 -1.73 10.33
C GLY A 100 9.98 -0.26 9.97
N LEU A 101 10.78 0.47 10.75
CA LEU A 101 11.13 1.85 10.47
C LEU A 101 12.04 1.97 9.26
N GLU A 102 11.93 3.08 8.54
CA GLU A 102 12.88 3.49 7.52
C GLU A 102 14.32 3.47 8.05
N ASN A 103 15.22 2.74 7.41
CA ASN A 103 16.60 2.61 7.85
C ASN A 103 17.65 2.42 6.75
N ALA A 104 17.25 2.37 5.48
CA ALA A 104 18.15 1.99 4.38
C ALA A 104 18.04 2.88 3.13
N SER A 105 17.16 3.89 3.13
CA SER A 105 17.01 4.76 1.95
C SER A 105 18.16 5.74 1.83
N GLU A 106 18.80 5.77 0.66
CA GLU A 106 19.91 6.68 0.34
C GLU A 106 19.49 7.79 -0.64
N LYS A 107 18.49 7.52 -1.50
CA LYS A 107 18.11 8.39 -2.63
C LYS A 107 17.09 9.45 -2.28
N TYR A 108 16.15 9.11 -1.38
CA TYR A 108 15.06 9.98 -0.96
C TYR A 108 15.10 10.21 0.54
N ARG A 109 14.70 11.42 0.94
CA ARG A 109 14.44 11.80 2.33
C ARG A 109 12.93 11.98 2.55
N TYR A 110 12.46 11.99 3.79
CA TYR A 110 11.05 12.22 4.13
C TYR A 110 10.46 13.44 3.42
N HIS A 111 11.18 14.56 3.41
CA HIS A 111 10.73 15.78 2.73
C HIS A 111 10.48 15.57 1.24
N ASP A 112 11.34 14.81 0.56
CA ASP A 112 11.22 14.56 -0.88
C ASP A 112 9.98 13.70 -1.18
N VAL A 113 9.78 12.62 -0.40
CA VAL A 113 8.63 11.73 -0.56
C VAL A 113 7.34 12.44 -0.20
N LYS A 114 7.33 13.26 0.87
CA LYS A 114 6.19 14.09 1.26
C LYS A 114 5.72 14.99 0.12
N ILE A 115 6.64 15.72 -0.50
CA ILE A 115 6.31 16.57 -1.66
C ILE A 115 5.72 15.74 -2.82
N LEU A 116 6.25 14.54 -3.06
CA LEU A 116 5.73 13.66 -4.13
C LEU A 116 4.30 13.19 -3.82
N ILE A 117 4.02 12.82 -2.57
CA ILE A 117 2.69 12.39 -2.12
C ILE A 117 1.70 13.56 -2.19
N GLU A 118 2.06 14.73 -1.63
CA GLU A 118 1.19 15.91 -1.64
C GLU A 118 0.82 16.31 -3.08
N ARG A 119 1.79 16.37 -3.98
CA ARG A 119 1.54 16.65 -5.40
C ARG A 119 0.68 15.59 -6.08
N ALA A 120 0.88 14.31 -5.77
CA ALA A 120 0.07 13.25 -6.36
C ALA A 120 -1.39 13.33 -5.89
N LYS A 121 -1.62 13.68 -4.62
CA LYS A 121 -2.96 13.93 -4.07
C LYS A 121 -3.63 15.14 -4.72
N GLU A 122 -2.92 16.26 -4.83
CA GLU A 122 -3.47 17.52 -5.35
C GLU A 122 -3.68 17.52 -6.86
N GLU A 123 -2.71 17.02 -7.63
CA GLU A 123 -2.69 17.12 -9.10
C GLU A 123 -3.39 15.97 -9.80
N SER A 124 -3.54 14.80 -9.14
CA SER A 124 -3.89 13.54 -9.81
C SER A 124 -4.92 12.70 -9.06
N ASN A 125 -5.50 13.22 -7.97
CA ASN A 125 -6.51 12.52 -7.16
C ASN A 125 -6.05 11.14 -6.67
N TRP A 126 -4.77 11.05 -6.24
CA TRP A 126 -4.23 9.81 -5.68
C TRP A 126 -4.51 9.69 -4.19
N GLU A 127 -4.78 8.49 -3.75
CA GLU A 127 -4.99 8.16 -2.35
C GLU A 127 -3.85 7.29 -1.81
N PHE A 128 -3.50 7.48 -0.54
CA PHE A 128 -2.39 6.76 0.10
C PHE A 128 -2.87 6.16 1.41
N LEU A 129 -2.75 4.85 1.57
CA LEU A 129 -2.96 4.12 2.81
C LEU A 129 -1.63 3.69 3.40
N PHE A 130 -1.44 3.88 4.70
CA PHE A 130 -0.24 3.49 5.42
C PHE A 130 -0.57 2.54 6.56
N LEU A 131 -0.01 1.34 6.53
CA LEU A 131 -0.17 0.32 7.56
C LEU A 131 1.22 -0.03 8.13
N GLY A 132 1.43 0.27 9.41
CA GLY A 132 2.70 0.05 10.08
C GLY A 132 2.56 -0.90 11.26
N ALA A 133 3.46 -1.86 11.39
CA ALA A 133 3.57 -2.73 12.55
C ALA A 133 4.83 -2.42 13.35
N ASN A 134 4.73 -2.54 14.68
CA ASN A 134 5.86 -2.33 15.59
C ASN A 134 6.51 -0.93 15.52
N ILE A 135 5.79 0.05 14.99
CA ILE A 135 6.25 1.43 14.80
C ILE A 135 5.11 2.41 15.15
N ASP A 136 5.45 3.66 15.39
CA ASP A 136 4.46 4.74 15.39
C ASP A 136 3.95 5.00 13.95
N ALA A 137 3.00 4.19 13.51
CA ALA A 137 2.48 4.25 12.15
C ALA A 137 1.82 5.60 11.82
N ILE A 138 1.18 6.24 12.79
CA ILE A 138 0.54 7.55 12.62
C ILE A 138 1.61 8.64 12.45
N GLY A 139 2.65 8.61 13.30
CA GLY A 139 3.78 9.55 13.19
C GLY A 139 4.53 9.39 11.86
N GLU A 140 4.80 8.16 11.43
CA GLU A 140 5.45 7.87 10.15
C GLU A 140 4.61 8.32 8.95
N ALA A 141 3.31 8.03 8.95
CA ALA A 141 2.39 8.51 7.93
C ALA A 141 2.38 10.04 7.83
N LYS A 142 2.34 10.73 8.97
CA LYS A 142 2.39 12.20 9.05
C LYS A 142 3.69 12.76 8.48
N ASN A 143 4.83 12.11 8.74
CA ASN A 143 6.12 12.49 8.16
C ASN A 143 6.11 12.40 6.63
N LEU A 144 5.31 11.47 6.07
CA LEU A 144 5.10 11.29 4.64
C LEU A 144 3.97 12.17 4.04
N GLY A 145 3.26 12.98 4.86
CA GLY A 145 2.13 13.78 4.40
C GLY A 145 0.84 12.98 4.20
N ILE A 146 0.73 11.83 4.86
CA ILE A 146 -0.48 10.99 4.90
C ILE A 146 -1.25 11.32 6.18
N GLU A 147 -2.54 11.59 6.04
CA GLU A 147 -3.41 11.97 7.15
C GLU A 147 -3.72 10.76 8.06
N GLU A 148 -4.01 11.03 9.33
CA GLU A 148 -4.30 9.99 10.33
C GLU A 148 -5.42 9.04 9.91
N ASP A 149 -6.47 9.55 9.26
CA ASP A 149 -7.59 8.72 8.78
C ASP A 149 -7.17 7.66 7.75
N TYR A 150 -6.02 7.86 7.10
CA TYR A 150 -5.44 6.96 6.11
C TYR A 150 -4.29 6.11 6.65
N ALA A 151 -4.03 6.14 7.96
CA ALA A 151 -2.95 5.42 8.59
C ALA A 151 -3.43 4.56 9.76
N VAL A 152 -2.81 3.40 9.97
CA VAL A 152 -3.13 2.50 11.08
C VAL A 152 -1.91 1.71 11.55
N GLU A 153 -1.79 1.54 12.87
CA GLU A 153 -0.88 0.59 13.50
C GLU A 153 -1.57 -0.78 13.63
N PHE A 154 -0.85 -1.86 13.37
CA PHE A 154 -1.37 -3.22 13.47
C PHE A 154 -0.44 -4.17 14.23
N CYS A 155 -0.97 -5.29 14.71
CA CYS A 155 -0.17 -6.36 15.31
C CYS A 155 0.51 -7.19 14.23
N CYS A 156 1.83 -7.38 14.32
CA CYS A 156 2.60 -8.17 13.36
C CYS A 156 2.47 -9.68 13.68
N ASP A 157 1.31 -10.24 13.40
CA ASP A 157 1.01 -11.67 13.49
C ASP A 157 -0.01 -12.08 12.43
N GLU A 158 -0.29 -13.38 12.32
CA GLU A 158 -1.24 -13.96 11.36
C GLU A 158 -2.58 -13.21 11.32
N LYS A 159 -3.18 -12.97 12.49
CA LYS A 159 -4.48 -12.28 12.59
C LYS A 159 -4.39 -10.80 12.21
N GLY A 160 -3.32 -10.11 12.59
CA GLY A 160 -3.10 -8.72 12.21
C GLY A 160 -2.94 -8.57 10.69
N ILE A 161 -2.21 -9.48 10.05
CA ILE A 161 -2.07 -9.52 8.59
C ILE A 161 -3.44 -9.78 7.91
N GLU A 162 -4.21 -10.75 8.39
CA GLU A 162 -5.56 -11.04 7.88
C GLU A 162 -6.44 -9.79 7.93
N LEU A 163 -6.54 -9.15 9.11
CA LEU A 163 -7.34 -7.93 9.31
C LEU A 163 -6.89 -6.78 8.41
N ASN A 164 -5.59 -6.63 8.19
CA ASN A 164 -5.05 -5.61 7.30
C ASN A 164 -5.53 -5.81 5.86
N TYR A 165 -5.36 -7.01 5.32
CA TYR A 165 -5.76 -7.27 3.94
C TYR A 165 -7.28 -7.20 3.76
N GLU A 166 -8.07 -7.57 4.78
CA GLU A 166 -9.52 -7.36 4.77
C GLU A 166 -9.88 -5.88 4.73
N ALA A 167 -9.33 -5.09 5.65
CA ALA A 167 -9.59 -3.66 5.74
C ALA A 167 -9.12 -2.91 4.47
N VAL A 168 -7.94 -3.22 3.94
CA VAL A 168 -7.45 -2.66 2.67
C VAL A 168 -8.38 -3.05 1.52
N SER A 169 -8.86 -4.30 1.47
CA SER A 169 -9.79 -4.75 0.42
C SER A 169 -11.08 -3.94 0.44
N ASP A 170 -11.63 -3.69 1.61
CA ASP A 170 -12.86 -2.91 1.78
C ASP A 170 -12.63 -1.43 1.45
N ALA A 171 -11.51 -0.86 1.89
CA ALA A 171 -11.12 0.52 1.58
C ALA A 171 -10.94 0.74 0.06
N VAL A 172 -10.20 -0.15 -0.62
CA VAL A 172 -10.01 -0.09 -2.07
C VAL A 172 -11.32 -0.25 -2.82
N LYS A 173 -12.20 -1.16 -2.36
CA LYS A 173 -13.55 -1.31 -2.93
C LYS A 173 -14.35 -0.02 -2.82
N MET A 174 -14.38 0.62 -1.64
CA MET A 174 -15.08 1.90 -1.45
C MET A 174 -14.52 2.97 -2.38
N MET A 175 -13.19 3.09 -2.48
CA MET A 175 -12.54 4.06 -3.36
C MET A 175 -12.82 3.81 -4.85
N ARG A 176 -13.03 2.55 -5.27
CA ARG A 176 -13.40 2.20 -6.65
C ARG A 176 -14.86 2.53 -6.98
N CYS A 177 -15.76 2.36 -6.01
CA CYS A 177 -17.19 2.48 -6.23
C CYS A 177 -17.77 3.87 -5.91
N CYS A 178 -17.08 4.66 -5.08
CA CYS A 178 -17.61 5.93 -4.56
C CYS A 178 -16.61 7.08 -4.77
N ASP A 179 -17.15 8.28 -5.00
CA ASP A 179 -16.34 9.50 -5.07
C ASP A 179 -16.14 10.16 -3.70
N GLU A 180 -16.70 9.56 -2.65
CA GLU A 180 -16.54 10.05 -1.29
C GLU A 180 -15.15 9.74 -0.74
N LYS A 181 -14.62 10.65 0.06
CA LYS A 181 -13.36 10.43 0.78
C LYS A 181 -13.51 9.26 1.74
N LEU A 182 -12.47 8.46 1.85
CA LEU A 182 -12.41 7.38 2.84
C LEU A 182 -12.50 7.98 4.25
N SER A 183 -13.46 7.50 5.05
CA SER A 183 -13.54 7.82 6.47
C SER A 183 -12.63 6.86 7.27
N GLY A 184 -12.19 7.26 8.47
CA GLY A 184 -11.38 6.39 9.34
C GLY A 184 -12.06 5.06 9.76
N ASP A 185 -13.29 4.81 9.34
CA ASP A 185 -14.03 3.58 9.68
C ASP A 185 -13.41 2.30 9.09
N TRP A 186 -12.68 2.41 7.98
CA TRP A 186 -12.03 1.26 7.33
C TRP A 186 -11.05 0.51 8.24
N LYS A 187 -10.39 1.22 9.16
CA LYS A 187 -9.37 0.68 10.07
C LYS A 187 -9.91 0.24 11.43
N ARG A 188 -11.21 0.39 11.70
CA ARG A 188 -11.83 0.13 13.01
C ARG A 188 -11.54 -1.26 13.57
N ASN A 189 -11.56 -2.31 12.75
CA ASN A 189 -11.31 -3.67 13.19
C ASN A 189 -9.85 -3.89 13.58
N ILE A 190 -8.91 -3.28 12.86
CA ILE A 190 -7.47 -3.30 13.15
C ILE A 190 -7.22 -2.59 14.49
N GLU A 191 -7.76 -1.39 14.67
CA GLU A 191 -7.62 -0.62 15.92
C GLU A 191 -8.23 -1.33 17.12
N LYS A 192 -9.37 -2.00 16.94
CA LYS A 192 -10.02 -2.79 17.99
C LYS A 192 -9.17 -3.99 18.40
N ASP A 193 -8.59 -4.70 17.43
CA ASP A 193 -7.70 -5.82 17.70
C ASP A 193 -6.45 -5.36 18.46
N LEU A 194 -5.81 -4.29 18.00
CA LEU A 194 -4.64 -3.70 18.65
C LEU A 194 -4.94 -3.28 20.11
N LYS A 195 -6.08 -2.64 20.37
CA LYS A 195 -6.51 -2.23 21.71
C LYS A 195 -6.78 -3.42 22.64
N ASN A 196 -7.29 -4.53 22.13
CA ASN A 196 -7.59 -5.71 22.92
C ASN A 196 -6.33 -6.50 23.33
N ARG A 197 -5.18 -6.20 22.70
CA ARG A 197 -3.90 -6.90 22.94
C ARG A 197 -2.86 -6.05 23.70
N LYS A 198 -3.11 -4.76 23.88
CA LYS A 198 -2.37 -3.84 24.78
C LYS A 198 -2.99 -3.88 26.17
#